data_b5d1f3ffece8033fc2881cb5791fe4a8
#
_entry.id   b5d1f3ffece8033fc2881cb5791fe4a8
#
_cell.length_a   1.000
_cell.length_b   1.000
_cell.length_c   1.000
_cell.angle_alpha   90.00
_cell.angle_beta   90.00
_cell.angle_gamma   90.00
#
_symmetry.space_group_name_H-M   'P 1'
#
loop_
_entity.id
_entity.type
_entity.pdbx_description
1 polymer ?
#
loop_
_entity_poly.entity_id
_entity_poly.type
_entity_poly.pdbx_seq_one_letter_code
_entity_poly.pdbx_strand_id
1 'polypeptide(L)'
;MKNALIQFVEDQVQVKDFPQFKSGDTITVTYKIVEGNKERLQKFQGVVLQRAGQGKSATFTVRKISNNIGVERIFPIADPMIESIELNKEGAVRRARIYYLRGLRGKKARIKEVLKKKQNYLVLESKKKSDAAASLFFYCIC
;
A
#
# COMPACT_ATOMS: atom_id res chain seq x y z
N MET A 1 -26.01 10.36 -7.97
CA MET A 1 -25.43 11.71 -7.82
C MET A 1 -25.03 11.91 -6.37
N LYS A 2 -23.83 12.40 -6.10
CA LYS A 2 -23.42 12.76 -4.72
C LYS A 2 -24.07 14.08 -4.34
N ASN A 3 -24.46 14.21 -3.07
CA ASN A 3 -25.02 15.47 -2.57
C ASN A 3 -23.92 16.55 -2.58
N ALA A 4 -24.26 17.79 -2.96
CA ALA A 4 -23.34 18.92 -3.04
C ALA A 4 -22.61 19.19 -1.70
N LEU A 5 -23.30 19.00 -0.57
CA LEU A 5 -22.71 19.13 0.76
C LEU A 5 -21.63 18.08 1.04
N ILE A 6 -21.82 16.86 0.55
CA ILE A 6 -20.82 15.77 0.69
C ILE A 6 -19.61 16.08 -0.16
N GLN A 7 -19.81 16.60 -1.39
CA GLN A 7 -18.72 17.00 -2.27
C GLN A 7 -17.87 18.10 -1.63
N PHE A 8 -18.53 19.13 -1.08
CA PHE A 8 -17.84 20.22 -0.41
C PHE A 8 -16.94 19.75 0.74
N VAL A 9 -17.41 18.80 1.57
CA VAL A 9 -16.61 18.22 2.64
C VAL A 9 -15.47 17.34 2.09
N GLU A 10 -15.76 16.53 1.07
CA GLU A 10 -14.73 15.71 0.41
C GLU A 10 -13.61 16.58 -0.19
N ASP A 11 -13.91 17.74 -0.75
CA ASP A 11 -12.91 18.62 -1.38
C ASP A 11 -11.94 19.24 -0.35
N GLN A 12 -12.39 19.43 0.89
CA GLN A 12 -11.53 19.93 1.96
C GLN A 12 -10.51 18.89 2.46
N VAL A 13 -10.79 17.59 2.26
CA VAL A 13 -9.92 16.51 2.72
C VAL A 13 -8.80 16.27 1.70
N GLN A 14 -7.57 16.52 2.10
CA GLN A 14 -6.39 16.20 1.30
C GLN A 14 -6.02 14.73 1.48
N VAL A 15 -5.91 13.99 0.39
CA VAL A 15 -5.47 12.59 0.40
C VAL A 15 -4.04 12.56 -0.12
N LYS A 16 -3.15 11.94 0.63
CA LYS A 16 -1.78 11.66 0.20
C LYS A 16 -1.80 10.54 -0.83
N ASP A 17 -0.89 10.57 -1.78
CA ASP A 17 -0.71 9.48 -2.75
C ASP A 17 0.00 8.30 -2.09
N PHE A 18 -0.71 7.19 -1.99
CA PHE A 18 -0.18 5.95 -1.44
C PHE A 18 -0.07 4.88 -2.53
N PRO A 19 0.88 3.93 -2.40
CA PRO A 19 0.98 2.81 -3.33
C PRO A 19 -0.33 2.01 -3.35
N GLN A 20 -0.67 1.48 -4.51
CA GLN A 20 -1.85 0.63 -4.63
C GLN A 20 -1.56 -0.73 -4.00
N PHE A 21 -2.40 -1.14 -3.07
CA PHE A 21 -2.35 -2.44 -2.41
C PHE A 21 -3.74 -3.06 -2.36
N LYS A 22 -3.79 -4.37 -2.18
CA LYS A 22 -5.03 -5.16 -2.10
C LYS A 22 -5.06 -6.03 -0.85
N SER A 23 -6.22 -6.65 -0.59
CA SER A 23 -6.34 -7.61 0.51
C SER A 23 -5.34 -8.76 0.32
N GLY A 24 -4.70 -9.18 1.40
CA GLY A 24 -3.65 -10.19 1.40
C GLY A 24 -2.24 -9.66 1.33
N ASP A 25 -2.06 -8.40 0.94
CA ASP A 25 -0.73 -7.79 0.91
C ASP A 25 -0.22 -7.50 2.32
N THR A 26 1.09 -7.63 2.50
CA THR A 26 1.76 -7.21 3.73
C THR A 26 2.27 -5.80 3.55
N ILE A 27 1.78 -4.89 4.37
CA ILE A 27 2.13 -3.47 4.33
C ILE A 27 2.70 -3.02 5.67
N THR A 28 3.50 -1.94 5.62
CA THR A 28 3.93 -1.20 6.80
C THR A 28 3.30 0.19 6.74
N VAL A 29 2.47 0.49 7.71
CA VAL A 29 1.85 1.82 7.88
C VAL A 29 2.64 2.58 8.93
N THR A 30 3.23 3.70 8.55
CA THR A 30 3.87 4.65 9.47
C THR A 30 2.86 5.72 9.80
N TYR A 31 2.51 5.86 11.07
CA TYR A 31 1.56 6.87 11.51
C TYR A 31 2.12 7.66 12.70
N LYS A 32 1.68 8.90 12.78
CA LYS A 32 2.05 9.85 13.80
C LYS A 32 1.16 9.69 15.03
N ILE A 33 1.75 9.63 16.21
CA ILE A 33 1.06 9.64 17.49
C ILE A 33 1.44 10.92 18.20
N VAL A 34 0.45 11.65 18.68
CA VAL A 34 0.61 12.85 19.49
C VAL A 34 0.29 12.48 20.93
N GLU A 35 1.30 12.59 21.80
CA GLU A 35 1.17 12.31 23.23
C GLU A 35 1.53 13.59 24.01
N GLY A 36 0.49 14.38 24.37
CA GLY A 36 0.68 15.71 24.95
C GLY A 36 1.45 16.63 23.98
N ASN A 37 2.62 17.09 24.38
CA ASN A 37 3.46 17.99 23.58
C ASN A 37 4.51 17.26 22.71
N LYS A 38 4.50 15.93 22.72
CA LYS A 38 5.46 15.12 21.96
C LYS A 38 4.77 14.40 20.82
N GLU A 39 5.42 14.42 19.66
CA GLU A 39 5.00 13.66 18.49
C GLU A 39 5.99 12.53 18.25
N ARG A 40 5.49 11.33 17.95
CA ARG A 40 6.33 10.19 17.57
C ARG A 40 5.73 9.44 16.41
N LEU A 41 6.58 8.88 15.56
CA LEU A 41 6.19 7.99 14.48
C LEU A 41 6.16 6.55 14.98
N GLN A 42 5.08 5.85 14.67
CA GLN A 42 4.96 4.43 14.96
C GLN A 42 4.70 3.65 13.67
N LYS A 43 5.40 2.52 13.52
CA LYS A 43 5.22 1.61 12.39
C LYS A 43 4.29 0.46 12.78
N PHE A 44 3.28 0.20 11.95
CA PHE A 44 2.38 -0.92 12.09
C PHE A 44 2.49 -1.82 10.86
N GLN A 45 3.25 -2.91 10.99
CA GLN A 45 3.42 -3.88 9.91
C GLN A 45 2.45 -5.04 10.08
N GLY A 46 1.71 -5.35 9.02
CA GLY A 46 0.74 -6.44 9.06
C GLY A 46 0.15 -6.77 7.70
N VAL A 47 -0.78 -7.69 7.69
CA VAL A 47 -1.50 -8.14 6.50
C VAL A 47 -2.81 -7.37 6.37
N VAL A 48 -3.13 -6.90 5.18
CA VAL A 48 -4.40 -6.25 4.87
C VAL A 48 -5.51 -7.28 4.81
N LEU A 49 -6.48 -7.22 5.72
CA LEU A 49 -7.64 -8.11 5.74
C LEU A 49 -8.70 -7.71 4.73
N GLN A 50 -8.95 -6.43 4.60
CA GLN A 50 -9.96 -5.88 3.70
C GLN A 50 -9.68 -4.42 3.36
N ARG A 51 -10.26 -4.00 2.25
CA ARG A 51 -10.48 -2.59 1.92
C ARG A 51 -11.98 -2.38 1.80
N ALA A 52 -12.50 -1.31 2.37
CA ALA A 52 -13.91 -0.95 2.36
C ALA A 52 -14.07 0.52 1.98
N GLY A 53 -15.20 0.86 1.36
CA GLY A 53 -15.48 2.22 0.88
C GLY A 53 -14.81 2.55 -0.45
N GLN A 54 -15.10 3.76 -0.95
CA GLN A 54 -14.55 4.30 -2.18
C GLN A 54 -14.13 5.76 -1.97
N GLY A 55 -13.14 6.19 -2.75
CA GLY A 55 -12.66 7.56 -2.70
C GLY A 55 -12.04 7.93 -1.34
N LYS A 56 -12.31 9.14 -0.87
CA LYS A 56 -11.73 9.71 0.34
C LYS A 56 -12.20 9.05 1.65
N SER A 57 -13.39 8.44 1.66
CA SER A 57 -13.94 7.70 2.81
C SER A 57 -13.51 6.22 2.87
N ALA A 58 -12.63 5.79 1.96
CA ALA A 58 -12.15 4.42 1.96
C ALA A 58 -11.30 4.12 3.20
N THR A 59 -11.49 2.92 3.74
CA THR A 59 -10.77 2.41 4.91
C THR A 59 -10.12 1.08 4.58
N PHE A 60 -9.06 0.75 5.30
CA PHE A 60 -8.44 -0.56 5.22
C PHE A 60 -8.11 -1.09 6.61
N THR A 61 -8.23 -2.40 6.76
CA THR A 61 -7.97 -3.08 8.04
C THR A 61 -6.68 -3.88 7.93
N VAL A 62 -5.75 -3.62 8.82
CA VAL A 62 -4.46 -4.33 8.90
C VAL A 62 -4.43 -5.18 10.15
N ARG A 63 -4.02 -6.44 10.01
CA ARG A 63 -3.85 -7.39 11.09
C ARG A 63 -2.38 -7.76 11.27
N LYS A 64 -1.90 -7.69 12.50
CA LYS A 64 -0.62 -8.26 12.91
C LYS A 64 -0.79 -9.22 14.08
N ILE A 65 0.16 -10.11 14.28
CA ILE A 65 0.25 -10.94 15.47
C ILE A 65 1.36 -10.36 16.34
N SER A 66 1.00 -9.96 17.56
CA SER A 66 1.94 -9.45 18.56
C SER A 66 1.76 -10.30 19.83
N ASN A 67 2.85 -10.91 20.33
CA ASN A 67 2.82 -11.77 21.51
C ASN A 67 1.73 -12.86 21.44
N ASN A 68 1.59 -13.54 20.30
CA ASN A 68 0.54 -14.53 20.02
C ASN A 68 -0.90 -13.99 20.02
N ILE A 69 -1.09 -12.70 20.17
CA ILE A 69 -2.39 -12.02 20.11
C ILE A 69 -2.55 -11.36 18.74
N GLY A 70 -3.67 -11.61 18.08
CA GLY A 70 -4.01 -10.95 16.82
C GLY A 70 -4.54 -9.54 17.08
N VAL A 71 -3.80 -8.53 16.64
CA VAL A 71 -4.18 -7.12 16.75
C VAL A 71 -4.62 -6.63 15.37
N GLU A 72 -5.81 -6.05 15.30
CA GLU A 72 -6.35 -5.44 14.09
C GLU A 72 -6.51 -3.94 14.28
N ARG A 73 -6.16 -3.18 13.27
CA ARG A 73 -6.36 -1.74 13.25
C ARG A 73 -6.98 -1.33 11.91
N ILE A 74 -7.99 -0.47 12.00
CA ILE A 74 -8.65 0.13 10.84
C ILE A 74 -8.03 1.50 10.63
N PHE A 75 -7.61 1.76 9.39
CA PHE A 75 -7.04 3.03 8.97
C PHE A 75 -7.92 3.63 7.86
N PRO A 76 -8.41 4.87 8.01
CA PRO A 76 -8.95 5.65 6.89
C PRO A 76 -7.81 6.03 5.94
N ILE A 77 -8.05 6.00 4.62
CA ILE A 77 -7.03 6.39 3.63
C ILE A 77 -6.74 7.90 3.72
N ALA A 78 -7.75 8.69 4.04
CA ALA A 78 -7.64 10.14 4.14
C ALA A 78 -7.21 10.65 5.53
N ASP A 79 -6.64 9.78 6.38
CA ASP A 79 -6.18 10.17 7.71
C ASP A 79 -4.90 11.01 7.60
N PRO A 80 -4.89 12.26 8.08
CA PRO A 80 -3.70 13.10 8.09
C PRO A 80 -2.57 12.55 8.96
N MET A 81 -2.90 11.69 9.95
CA MET A 81 -1.92 11.05 10.82
C MET A 81 -1.09 9.99 10.11
N ILE A 82 -1.53 9.46 8.97
CA ILE A 82 -0.74 8.52 8.19
C ILE A 82 0.36 9.28 7.46
N GLU A 83 1.61 8.94 7.78
CA GLU A 83 2.79 9.53 7.15
C GLU A 83 3.12 8.83 5.83
N SER A 84 3.28 7.52 5.88
CA SER A 84 3.60 6.70 4.72
C SER A 84 3.02 5.29 4.81
N ILE A 85 2.79 4.69 3.64
CA ILE A 85 2.41 3.28 3.50
C ILE A 85 3.43 2.63 2.58
N GLU A 86 4.10 1.59 3.06
CA GLU A 86 5.07 0.82 2.31
C GLU A 86 4.51 -0.57 2.01
N LEU A 87 4.58 -0.99 0.74
CA LEU A 87 4.21 -2.33 0.32
C LEU A 87 5.42 -3.25 0.46
N ASN A 88 5.39 -4.16 1.43
CA ASN A 88 6.51 -5.09 1.68
C ASN A 88 6.42 -6.32 0.80
N LYS A 89 5.21 -6.93 0.72
CA LYS A 89 5.00 -8.19 0.02
C LYS A 89 3.60 -8.22 -0.58
N GLU A 90 3.50 -8.71 -1.81
CA GLU A 90 2.21 -8.93 -2.46
C GLU A 90 1.71 -10.34 -2.16
N GLY A 91 0.48 -10.46 -1.69
CA GLY A 91 -0.14 -11.72 -1.32
C GLY A 91 -1.08 -12.26 -2.40
N ALA A 92 -0.99 -13.58 -2.66
CA ALA A 92 -1.92 -14.28 -3.54
C ALA A 92 -3.16 -14.72 -2.75
N VAL A 93 -4.26 -14.01 -2.87
CA VAL A 93 -5.55 -14.37 -2.27
C VAL A 93 -6.66 -14.32 -3.30
N ARG A 94 -7.67 -15.20 -3.14
CA ARG A 94 -8.84 -15.25 -4.04
C ARG A 94 -10.01 -14.39 -3.55
N ARG A 95 -10.04 -14.06 -2.25
CA ARG A 95 -11.15 -13.33 -1.62
C ARG A 95 -10.77 -11.89 -1.35
N ALA A 96 -11.69 -10.97 -1.57
CA ALA A 96 -11.52 -9.55 -1.25
C ALA A 96 -11.50 -9.29 0.26
N ARG A 97 -12.13 -10.14 1.06
CA ARG A 97 -12.13 -10.09 2.52
C ARG A 97 -11.63 -11.41 3.08
N ILE A 98 -10.54 -11.36 3.83
CA ILE A 98 -9.80 -12.55 4.28
C ILE A 98 -9.94 -12.78 5.79
N TYR A 99 -11.17 -12.68 6.30
CA TYR A 99 -11.45 -12.85 7.72
C TYR A 99 -11.14 -14.26 8.27
N TYR A 100 -11.04 -15.26 7.40
CA TYR A 100 -10.65 -16.61 7.81
C TYR A 100 -9.26 -16.67 8.47
N LEU A 101 -8.39 -15.65 8.23
CA LEU A 101 -7.09 -15.55 8.90
C LEU A 101 -7.20 -15.35 10.41
N ARG A 102 -8.36 -14.89 10.92
CA ARG A 102 -8.56 -14.70 12.36
C ARG A 102 -8.47 -16.00 13.13
N GLY A 103 -8.97 -17.09 12.55
CA GLY A 103 -8.94 -18.44 13.15
C GLY A 103 -7.65 -19.21 12.90
N LEU A 104 -6.76 -18.71 12.01
CA LEU A 104 -5.55 -19.42 11.65
C LEU A 104 -4.34 -18.88 12.42
N ARG A 105 -3.44 -19.80 12.83
CA ARG A 105 -2.20 -19.47 13.54
C ARG A 105 -1.00 -20.19 12.92
N GLY A 106 0.20 -19.65 13.14
CA GLY A 106 1.44 -20.25 12.71
C GLY A 106 1.58 -20.39 11.19
N LYS A 107 1.99 -21.55 10.71
CA LYS A 107 2.24 -21.82 9.29
C LYS A 107 0.99 -21.69 8.42
N LYS A 108 -0.20 -22.04 8.94
CA LYS A 108 -1.48 -21.97 8.22
C LYS A 108 -1.95 -20.52 7.96
N ALA A 109 -1.50 -19.56 8.76
CA ALA A 109 -1.82 -18.14 8.60
C ALA A 109 -0.92 -17.43 7.57
N ARG A 110 0.09 -18.09 7.02
CA ARG A 110 0.99 -17.49 6.03
C ARG A 110 0.31 -17.45 4.67
N ILE A 111 0.24 -16.27 4.08
CA ILE A 111 -0.25 -16.07 2.71
C ILE A 111 0.90 -16.34 1.75
N LYS A 112 0.62 -17.01 0.64
CA LYS A 112 1.59 -17.21 -0.44
C LYS A 112 1.93 -15.88 -1.09
N GLU A 113 3.22 -15.61 -1.29
CA GLU A 113 3.68 -14.40 -1.98
C GLU A 113 3.52 -14.56 -3.49
N VAL A 114 3.15 -13.49 -4.16
CA VAL A 114 3.20 -13.39 -5.62
C VAL A 114 4.63 -13.00 -5.97
N LEU A 115 5.43 -13.97 -6.40
CA LEU A 115 6.73 -13.68 -6.98
C LEU A 115 6.50 -13.04 -8.36
N LYS A 116 6.51 -11.72 -8.44
CA LYS A 116 6.65 -11.06 -9.73
C LYS A 116 8.01 -11.46 -10.27
N LYS A 117 8.02 -12.27 -11.34
CA LYS A 117 9.26 -12.45 -12.12
C LYS A 117 9.74 -11.04 -12.43
N LYS A 118 11.01 -10.76 -12.09
CA LYS A 118 11.68 -9.50 -12.46
C LYS A 118 11.75 -9.43 -13.99
N GLN A 119 10.63 -9.17 -14.63
CA GLN A 119 10.56 -8.86 -16.04
C GLN A 119 10.77 -7.36 -16.16
N ASN A 120 11.82 -7.01 -16.87
CA ASN A 120 11.98 -5.74 -17.56
C ASN A 120 12.85 -4.63 -16.96
N TYR A 121 13.69 -4.86 -15.98
CA TYR A 121 14.78 -3.88 -15.81
C TYR A 121 15.81 -3.98 -16.95
N LEU A 122 16.09 -5.19 -17.44
CA LEU A 122 17.04 -5.41 -18.53
C LEU A 122 16.54 -4.88 -19.90
N VAL A 123 15.23 -4.90 -20.15
CA VAL A 123 14.63 -4.39 -21.40
C VAL A 123 14.62 -2.87 -21.44
N LEU A 124 14.46 -2.20 -20.31
CA LEU A 124 14.51 -0.74 -20.23
C LEU A 124 15.94 -0.20 -20.34
N GLU A 125 16.93 -0.91 -19.81
CA GLU A 125 18.34 -0.54 -20.01
C GLU A 125 18.83 -0.80 -21.44
N SER A 126 18.38 -1.87 -22.08
CA SER A 126 18.71 -2.13 -23.48
C SER A 126 18.08 -1.11 -24.43
N LYS A 127 16.84 -0.66 -24.17
CA LYS A 127 16.22 0.43 -24.92
C LYS A 127 16.95 1.76 -24.73
N LYS A 128 17.32 2.12 -23.49
CA LYS A 128 18.11 3.35 -23.25
C LYS A 128 19.48 3.33 -23.93
N LYS A 129 20.12 2.15 -24.03
CA LYS A 129 21.39 2.02 -24.74
C LYS A 129 21.23 2.10 -26.26
N SER A 130 20.14 1.59 -26.84
CA SER A 130 19.86 1.70 -28.28
C SER A 130 19.53 3.14 -28.70
N ASP A 131 18.77 3.87 -27.87
CA ASP A 131 18.41 5.27 -28.15
C ASP A 131 19.64 6.22 -28.00
N ALA A 132 20.53 5.94 -27.05
CA ALA A 132 21.77 6.67 -26.89
C ALA A 132 22.76 6.43 -28.05
N ALA A 133 22.80 5.21 -28.61
CA ALA A 133 23.63 4.89 -29.74
C ALA A 133 23.09 5.51 -31.05
N ALA A 134 21.77 5.59 -31.21
CA ALA A 134 21.16 6.24 -32.38
C ALA A 134 21.38 7.76 -32.38
N SER A 135 21.41 8.41 -31.23
CA SER A 135 21.69 9.84 -31.09
C SER A 135 23.15 10.22 -31.43
N LEU A 136 24.10 9.34 -31.17
CA LEU A 136 25.51 9.57 -31.49
C LEU A 136 25.82 9.38 -32.99
N PHE A 137 25.03 8.58 -33.71
CA PHE A 137 25.21 8.38 -35.14
C PHE A 137 24.70 9.57 -35.98
N PHE A 138 23.79 10.36 -35.45
CA PHE A 138 23.27 11.56 -36.14
C PHE A 138 24.17 12.79 -36.02
N TYR A 139 25.15 12.79 -35.12
CA TYR A 139 26.07 13.91 -34.90
C TYR A 139 27.39 13.78 -35.68
N CYS A 140 27.59 12.69 -36.44
CA CYS A 140 28.82 12.44 -37.19
C CYS A 140 28.66 12.60 -38.70
N ILE A 141 27.52 13.13 -39.21
CA ILE A 141 27.28 13.41 -40.64
C ILE A 141 26.84 14.87 -40.81
N CYS A 142 27.63 15.78 -40.30
CA CYS A 142 27.65 17.19 -40.71
C CYS A 142 29.05 17.74 -40.64
#